data_38563df8f24bd82484256e906721203c
#
_entry.id   38563df8f24bd82484256e906721203c
#
_cell.length_a   1.000
_cell.length_b   1.000
_cell.length_c   1.000
_cell.angle_alpha   90.00
_cell.angle_beta   90.00
_cell.angle_gamma   90.00
#
_symmetry.space_group_name_H-M   'P 1'
#
loop_
_entity.id
_entity.type
_entity.pdbx_description
1 polymer ?
#
loop_
_entity_poly.entity_id
_entity_poly.type
_entity_poly.pdbx_seq_one_letter_code
_entity_poly.pdbx_strand_id
1 'polypeptide(L)'
;MRIVINCLTVIALVFFLTPLCMSAEPLKLYAAGSLKAALGDVTASYEKIYNVKVTSKFGPSGILRKAIEDGEMADVFASADMTHPEKLASGGWGDRVVQFTRNQLCVLAQPEIEVTTENLLSILLNEKIRVGTSTPKADPSGDYAWELFKKAEKIKEGSFAILSAKALQLTGGPDSEKAPEGKNPYGWVMSEKKADVFLTYCTNAVLAQKEVPALKIIKIDEALSIGADYGLIVRKGASKEASQLADYILSPEGQKILSGYGFEPIAVQK
;
A
#
# COMPACT_ATOMS: atom_id res chain seq x y z
N MET A 1 0.11 14.07 93.99
CA MET A 1 0.89 14.57 92.86
C MET A 1 0.75 13.58 91.71
N ARG A 2 -0.15 13.81 90.75
CA ARG A 2 -0.44 12.91 89.66
C ARG A 2 0.30 13.43 88.41
N ILE A 3 1.20 12.62 87.86
CA ILE A 3 1.95 12.92 86.64
C ILE A 3 1.07 12.42 85.46
N VAL A 4 0.66 13.33 84.61
CA VAL A 4 -0.04 13.00 83.32
C VAL A 4 1.05 12.91 82.24
N ILE A 5 1.27 11.72 81.70
CA ILE A 5 2.12 11.51 80.54
C ILE A 5 1.28 11.68 79.27
N ASN A 6 1.60 12.75 78.54
CA ASN A 6 0.98 13.00 77.21
C ASN A 6 1.73 12.17 76.14
N CYS A 7 1.04 11.22 75.54
CA CYS A 7 1.57 10.40 74.45
C CYS A 7 1.22 11.12 73.11
N LEU A 8 2.22 11.77 72.50
CA LEU A 8 2.09 12.35 71.16
C LEU A 8 2.22 11.25 70.12
N THR A 9 1.10 10.89 69.46
CA THR A 9 1.09 9.96 68.36
C THR A 9 1.46 10.70 67.07
N VAL A 10 2.68 10.47 66.56
CA VAL A 10 3.12 10.98 65.25
C VAL A 10 2.55 10.07 64.16
N ILE A 11 1.56 10.56 63.41
CA ILE A 11 1.04 9.89 62.20
C ILE A 11 1.96 10.22 61.06
N ALA A 12 2.80 9.25 60.66
CA ALA A 12 3.63 9.35 59.46
C ALA A 12 2.73 9.14 58.23
N LEU A 13 2.45 10.21 57.49
CA LEU A 13 1.71 10.18 56.21
C LEU A 13 2.67 9.66 55.11
N VAL A 14 2.58 8.37 54.78
CA VAL A 14 3.32 7.77 53.67
C VAL A 14 2.61 8.14 52.36
N PHE A 15 3.13 9.12 51.63
CA PHE A 15 2.73 9.43 50.27
C PHE A 15 3.20 8.30 49.35
N PHE A 16 2.28 7.42 48.94
CA PHE A 16 2.49 6.51 47.81
C PHE A 16 2.53 7.35 46.53
N LEU A 17 3.71 7.67 46.05
CA LEU A 17 3.91 8.13 44.67
C LEU A 17 3.61 6.94 43.74
N THR A 18 2.36 6.83 43.29
CA THR A 18 2.04 5.97 42.16
C THR A 18 2.73 6.57 40.92
N PRO A 19 3.60 5.81 40.22
CA PRO A 19 4.16 6.32 38.96
C PRO A 19 2.98 6.54 37.99
N LEU A 20 2.77 7.80 37.58
CA LEU A 20 1.93 8.11 36.44
C LEU A 20 2.56 7.37 35.26
N CYS A 21 1.93 6.27 34.83
CA CYS A 21 2.26 5.60 33.58
C CYS A 21 1.82 6.57 32.46
N MET A 22 2.72 7.50 32.07
CA MET A 22 2.50 8.32 30.88
C MET A 22 2.45 7.34 29.70
N SER A 23 1.24 7.08 29.21
CA SER A 23 1.10 6.41 27.92
C SER A 23 1.86 7.21 26.88
N ALA A 24 2.86 6.61 26.25
CA ALA A 24 3.57 7.25 25.17
C ALA A 24 2.55 7.63 24.07
N GLU A 25 2.72 8.82 23.47
CA GLU A 25 1.88 9.21 22.34
C GLU A 25 1.99 8.18 21.22
N PRO A 26 0.87 7.83 20.55
CA PRO A 26 0.90 6.92 19.42
C PRO A 26 1.80 7.45 18.30
N LEU A 27 2.57 6.57 17.67
CA LEU A 27 3.31 6.89 16.45
C LEU A 27 2.33 7.28 15.33
N LYS A 28 2.68 8.26 14.53
CA LYS A 28 1.87 8.75 13.42
C LYS A 28 2.46 8.28 12.09
N LEU A 29 1.80 7.31 11.47
CA LEU A 29 2.13 6.82 10.13
C LEU A 29 1.23 7.49 9.10
N TYR A 30 1.81 8.25 8.17
CA TYR A 30 1.10 8.74 6.98
C TYR A 30 1.47 7.85 5.81
N ALA A 31 0.48 7.29 5.10
CA ALA A 31 0.75 6.33 4.05
C ALA A 31 -0.21 6.45 2.85
N ALA A 32 0.28 6.08 1.67
CA ALA A 32 -0.52 6.05 0.47
C ALA A 32 -1.78 5.17 0.63
N GLY A 33 -2.88 5.56 0.00
CA GLY A 33 -4.16 4.86 0.11
C GLY A 33 -4.09 3.39 -0.34
N SER A 34 -3.26 3.08 -1.34
CA SER A 34 -3.00 1.71 -1.82
C SER A 34 -2.34 0.80 -0.77
N LEU A 35 -1.68 1.39 0.23
CA LEU A 35 -1.02 0.66 1.33
C LEU A 35 -1.96 0.34 2.50
N LYS A 36 -3.20 0.85 2.50
CA LYS A 36 -4.09 0.82 3.67
C LYS A 36 -4.27 -0.59 4.26
N ALA A 37 -4.57 -1.58 3.42
CA ALA A 37 -4.79 -2.94 3.90
C ALA A 37 -3.48 -3.57 4.41
N ALA A 38 -2.42 -3.49 3.62
CA ALA A 38 -1.13 -4.11 3.93
C ALA A 38 -0.45 -3.47 5.15
N LEU A 39 -0.32 -2.13 5.18
CA LEU A 39 0.28 -1.45 6.33
C LEU A 39 -0.63 -1.45 7.57
N GLY A 40 -1.94 -1.62 7.40
CA GLY A 40 -2.84 -1.90 8.52
C GLY A 40 -2.43 -3.16 9.27
N ASP A 41 -2.20 -4.27 8.54
CA ASP A 41 -1.76 -5.52 9.13
C ASP A 41 -0.30 -5.45 9.64
N VAL A 42 0.58 -4.74 8.93
CA VAL A 42 1.97 -4.52 9.40
C VAL A 42 1.98 -3.77 10.73
N THR A 43 1.21 -2.67 10.85
CA THR A 43 1.14 -1.90 12.10
C THR A 43 0.49 -2.67 13.22
N ALA A 44 -0.57 -3.44 12.95
CA ALA A 44 -1.19 -4.31 13.95
C ALA A 44 -0.21 -5.38 14.48
N SER A 45 0.60 -5.96 13.59
CA SER A 45 1.65 -6.92 13.98
C SER A 45 2.77 -6.23 14.78
N TYR A 46 3.21 -5.04 14.37
CA TYR A 46 4.19 -4.22 15.08
C TYR A 46 3.71 -3.87 16.50
N GLU A 47 2.47 -3.35 16.63
CA GLU A 47 1.87 -3.02 17.92
C GLU A 47 1.85 -4.21 18.88
N LYS A 48 1.53 -5.39 18.35
CA LYS A 48 1.49 -6.64 19.16
C LYS A 48 2.86 -7.06 19.67
N ILE A 49 3.92 -6.86 18.87
CA ILE A 49 5.28 -7.29 19.21
C ILE A 49 5.95 -6.28 20.15
N TYR A 50 5.82 -5.00 19.87
CA TYR A 50 6.58 -3.95 20.56
C TYR A 50 5.78 -3.17 21.61
N ASN A 51 4.48 -3.43 21.72
CA ASN A 51 3.55 -2.72 22.62
C ASN A 51 3.57 -1.19 22.42
N VAL A 52 3.72 -0.74 21.18
CA VAL A 52 3.73 0.67 20.76
C VAL A 52 2.52 0.91 19.88
N LYS A 53 1.72 1.94 20.18
CA LYS A 53 0.53 2.28 19.38
C LYS A 53 0.90 3.07 18.13
N VAL A 54 0.21 2.77 17.02
CA VAL A 54 0.37 3.45 15.74
C VAL A 54 -0.97 4.00 15.26
N THR A 55 -1.02 5.30 15.03
CA THR A 55 -2.16 5.94 14.37
C THR A 55 -1.82 6.17 12.90
N SER A 56 -2.59 5.58 11.99
CA SER A 56 -2.33 5.66 10.56
C SER A 56 -3.31 6.59 9.85
N LYS A 57 -2.79 7.49 8.99
CA LYS A 57 -3.57 8.32 8.08
C LYS A 57 -3.26 7.88 6.64
N PHE A 58 -4.30 7.45 5.91
CA PHE A 58 -4.18 6.98 4.53
C PHE A 58 -4.81 7.96 3.55
N GLY A 59 -4.13 8.20 2.42
CA GLY A 59 -4.63 9.10 1.39
C GLY A 59 -3.67 9.23 0.20
N PRO A 60 -3.97 10.12 -0.77
CA PRO A 60 -3.06 10.40 -1.89
C PRO A 60 -1.71 10.93 -1.38
N SER A 61 -0.59 10.33 -1.85
CA SER A 61 0.76 10.65 -1.38
C SER A 61 1.10 12.15 -1.47
N GLY A 62 0.71 12.81 -2.55
CA GLY A 62 0.96 14.24 -2.73
C GLY A 62 0.20 15.13 -1.73
N ILE A 63 -1.03 14.75 -1.37
CA ILE A 63 -1.84 15.46 -0.36
C ILE A 63 -1.22 15.26 1.04
N LEU A 64 -0.82 14.03 1.37
CA LEU A 64 -0.19 13.73 2.65
C LEU A 64 1.16 14.43 2.79
N ARG A 65 1.99 14.45 1.73
CA ARG A 65 3.23 15.21 1.70
C ARG A 65 2.98 16.71 1.96
N LYS A 66 1.98 17.28 1.25
CA LYS A 66 1.66 18.69 1.45
C LYS A 66 1.20 18.98 2.88
N ALA A 67 0.38 18.14 3.46
CA ALA A 67 -0.05 18.27 4.86
C ALA A 67 1.14 18.24 5.83
N ILE A 68 2.15 17.39 5.59
CA ILE A 68 3.40 17.36 6.35
C ILE A 68 4.19 18.67 6.18
N GLU A 69 4.31 19.17 4.95
CA GLU A 69 4.98 20.46 4.66
C GLU A 69 4.26 21.66 5.31
N ASP A 70 2.93 21.59 5.41
CA ASP A 70 2.08 22.58 6.07
C ASP A 70 2.10 22.46 7.61
N GLY A 71 2.86 21.50 8.18
CA GLY A 71 3.12 21.37 9.63
C GLY A 71 2.33 20.25 10.34
N GLU A 72 1.57 19.42 9.62
CA GLU A 72 0.98 18.24 10.26
C GLU A 72 2.07 17.26 10.74
N MET A 73 1.89 16.78 11.96
CA MET A 73 2.86 15.87 12.59
C MET A 73 2.67 14.44 12.09
N ALA A 74 3.68 13.96 11.37
CA ALA A 74 3.87 12.55 11.05
C ALA A 74 5.26 12.12 11.54
N ASP A 75 5.42 10.86 11.94
CA ASP A 75 6.72 10.29 12.33
C ASP A 75 7.33 9.47 11.20
N VAL A 76 6.47 8.78 10.44
CA VAL A 76 6.84 7.96 9.28
C VAL A 76 5.92 8.31 8.12
N PHE A 77 6.49 8.49 6.92
CA PHE A 77 5.74 8.68 5.68
C PHE A 77 6.08 7.59 4.68
N ALA A 78 5.06 6.87 4.19
CA ALA A 78 5.13 5.80 3.20
C ALA A 78 4.36 6.17 1.94
N SER A 79 5.07 6.46 0.85
CA SER A 79 4.52 6.95 -0.42
C SER A 79 4.38 5.84 -1.46
N ALA A 80 3.42 6.01 -2.38
CA ALA A 80 3.26 5.18 -3.56
C ALA A 80 4.23 5.53 -4.71
N ASP A 81 5.20 6.39 -4.46
CA ASP A 81 6.32 6.73 -5.34
C ASP A 81 7.54 7.15 -4.51
N MET A 82 8.69 7.33 -5.17
CA MET A 82 9.92 7.83 -4.56
C MET A 82 9.96 9.37 -4.50
N THR A 83 9.27 10.06 -5.39
CA THR A 83 9.35 11.52 -5.58
C THR A 83 8.89 12.30 -4.33
N HIS A 84 7.80 11.88 -3.70
CA HIS A 84 7.27 12.59 -2.54
C HIS A 84 8.16 12.50 -1.30
N PRO A 85 8.67 11.32 -0.89
CA PRO A 85 9.60 11.25 0.22
C PRO A 85 10.95 11.93 -0.08
N GLU A 86 11.43 11.90 -1.33
CA GLU A 86 12.64 12.63 -1.74
C GLU A 86 12.47 14.16 -1.62
N LYS A 87 11.29 14.70 -1.94
CA LYS A 87 10.96 16.12 -1.71
C LYS A 87 10.98 16.48 -0.23
N LEU A 88 10.42 15.63 0.64
CA LEU A 88 10.49 15.82 2.09
C LEU A 88 11.94 15.78 2.61
N ALA A 89 12.74 14.85 2.12
CA ALA A 89 14.17 14.77 2.46
C ALA A 89 14.93 16.03 2.03
N SER A 90 14.69 16.49 0.80
CA SER A 90 15.29 17.74 0.29
C SER A 90 14.86 18.98 1.08
N GLY A 91 13.65 18.97 1.64
CA GLY A 91 13.13 19.98 2.57
C GLY A 91 13.64 19.84 4.01
N GLY A 92 14.47 18.83 4.32
CA GLY A 92 15.06 18.61 5.64
C GLY A 92 14.12 17.94 6.65
N TRP A 93 12.98 17.39 6.21
CA TRP A 93 12.03 16.71 7.10
C TRP A 93 12.55 15.36 7.62
N GLY A 94 13.37 14.67 6.83
CA GLY A 94 14.06 13.43 7.17
C GLY A 94 15.35 13.29 6.36
N ASP A 95 16.23 12.37 6.76
CA ASP A 95 17.56 12.28 6.16
C ASP A 95 17.67 11.18 5.08
N ARG A 96 16.94 10.06 5.22
CA ARG A 96 17.07 8.90 4.35
C ARG A 96 15.74 8.45 3.78
N VAL A 97 15.65 8.43 2.47
CA VAL A 97 14.56 7.77 1.73
C VAL A 97 14.97 6.35 1.40
N VAL A 98 14.09 5.40 1.65
CA VAL A 98 14.32 3.98 1.36
C VAL A 98 13.17 3.49 0.49
N GLN A 99 13.49 2.83 -0.62
CA GLN A 99 12.51 2.01 -1.33
C GLN A 99 12.17 0.82 -0.43
N PHE A 100 10.90 0.63 -0.11
CA PHE A 100 10.49 -0.44 0.82
C PHE A 100 9.63 -1.52 0.16
N THR A 101 9.03 -1.23 -0.98
CA THR A 101 8.27 -2.19 -1.78
C THR A 101 8.04 -1.66 -3.19
N ARG A 102 7.45 -2.49 -4.04
CA ARG A 102 7.01 -2.12 -5.38
C ARG A 102 5.60 -2.62 -5.62
N ASN A 103 4.77 -1.81 -6.29
CA ASN A 103 3.52 -2.27 -6.84
C ASN A 103 3.62 -2.28 -8.37
N GLN A 104 3.10 -3.31 -9.01
CA GLN A 104 3.16 -3.46 -10.45
C GLN A 104 1.81 -3.93 -11.01
N LEU A 105 1.65 -3.84 -12.33
CA LEU A 105 0.50 -4.46 -12.98
C LEU A 105 0.60 -5.98 -12.94
N CYS A 106 -0.56 -6.60 -12.79
CA CYS A 106 -0.82 -8.02 -13.02
C CYS A 106 -1.99 -8.17 -13.98
N VAL A 107 -2.15 -9.35 -14.52
CA VAL A 107 -3.35 -9.77 -15.24
C VAL A 107 -4.23 -10.59 -14.30
N LEU A 108 -5.46 -10.15 -14.10
CA LEU A 108 -6.52 -10.95 -13.51
C LEU A 108 -7.29 -11.63 -14.64
N ALA A 109 -7.38 -12.95 -14.65
CA ALA A 109 -7.94 -13.69 -15.76
C ALA A 109 -9.07 -14.63 -15.32
N GLN A 110 -10.06 -14.84 -16.20
CA GLN A 110 -11.08 -15.85 -16.02
C GLN A 110 -10.44 -17.26 -16.01
N PRO A 111 -11.01 -18.22 -15.27
CA PRO A 111 -10.43 -19.57 -15.15
C PRO A 111 -10.31 -20.31 -16.47
N GLU A 112 -11.21 -20.06 -17.42
CA GLU A 112 -11.23 -20.67 -18.75
C GLU A 112 -10.19 -20.11 -19.73
N ILE A 113 -9.55 -18.98 -19.43
CA ILE A 113 -8.57 -18.35 -20.32
C ILE A 113 -7.19 -18.96 -20.06
N GLU A 114 -6.61 -19.60 -21.08
CA GLU A 114 -5.29 -20.20 -21.03
C GLU A 114 -4.21 -19.12 -21.26
N VAL A 115 -3.99 -18.27 -20.24
CA VAL A 115 -2.99 -17.22 -20.24
C VAL A 115 -1.84 -17.53 -19.29
N THR A 116 -0.62 -17.31 -19.75
CA THR A 116 0.63 -17.40 -18.99
C THR A 116 1.44 -16.13 -19.19
N THR A 117 2.54 -15.97 -18.44
CA THR A 117 3.47 -14.85 -18.63
C THR A 117 4.02 -14.81 -20.06
N GLU A 118 4.35 -15.98 -20.63
CA GLU A 118 4.99 -16.12 -21.94
C GLU A 118 4.05 -15.82 -23.10
N ASN A 119 2.76 -16.19 -22.99
CA ASN A 119 1.79 -15.99 -24.07
C ASN A 119 0.95 -14.71 -23.90
N LEU A 120 1.18 -13.94 -22.85
CA LEU A 120 0.34 -12.79 -22.47
C LEU A 120 0.09 -11.83 -23.63
N LEU A 121 1.15 -11.37 -24.32
CA LEU A 121 0.99 -10.42 -25.41
C LEU A 121 0.11 -10.95 -26.53
N SER A 122 0.24 -12.23 -26.89
CA SER A 122 -0.60 -12.84 -27.91
C SER A 122 -2.05 -12.95 -27.48
N ILE A 123 -2.32 -13.25 -26.21
CA ILE A 123 -3.66 -13.28 -25.62
C ILE A 123 -4.28 -11.87 -25.62
N LEU A 124 -3.53 -10.85 -25.19
CA LEU A 124 -4.03 -9.47 -25.19
C LEU A 124 -4.38 -8.97 -26.60
N LEU A 125 -3.63 -9.37 -27.62
CA LEU A 125 -3.85 -9.00 -29.03
C LEU A 125 -4.93 -9.82 -29.72
N ASN A 126 -5.37 -10.94 -29.14
CA ASN A 126 -6.42 -11.78 -29.73
C ASN A 126 -7.76 -11.05 -29.72
N GLU A 127 -8.37 -10.85 -30.88
CA GLU A 127 -9.63 -10.11 -31.04
C GLU A 127 -10.81 -10.72 -30.26
N LYS A 128 -10.77 -12.03 -29.99
CA LYS A 128 -11.83 -12.73 -29.24
C LYS A 128 -11.73 -12.50 -27.72
N ILE A 129 -10.61 -11.98 -27.23
CA ILE A 129 -10.37 -11.77 -25.81
C ILE A 129 -10.78 -10.33 -25.43
N ARG A 130 -11.69 -10.20 -24.48
CA ARG A 130 -12.11 -8.92 -23.91
C ARG A 130 -11.10 -8.50 -22.86
N VAL A 131 -10.41 -7.38 -23.10
CA VAL A 131 -9.37 -6.83 -22.20
C VAL A 131 -9.99 -5.71 -21.38
N GLY A 132 -10.14 -5.92 -20.08
CA GLY A 132 -10.56 -4.91 -19.10
C GLY A 132 -9.38 -4.09 -18.59
N THR A 133 -9.63 -2.81 -18.32
CA THR A 133 -8.69 -1.89 -17.69
C THR A 133 -9.43 -0.94 -16.76
N SER A 134 -8.72 -0.24 -15.88
CA SER A 134 -9.21 1.00 -15.30
C SER A 134 -9.16 2.14 -16.32
N THR A 135 -9.86 3.24 -16.03
CA THR A 135 -9.95 4.42 -16.90
C THR A 135 -8.69 5.28 -16.76
N PRO A 136 -7.90 5.48 -17.82
CA PRO A 136 -6.72 6.35 -17.79
C PRO A 136 -7.07 7.77 -17.32
N LYS A 137 -6.13 8.44 -16.70
CA LYS A 137 -6.22 9.78 -16.08
C LYS A 137 -7.17 9.86 -14.87
N ALA A 138 -8.09 8.94 -14.72
CA ALA A 138 -9.00 8.85 -13.57
C ALA A 138 -8.49 7.85 -12.53
N ASP A 139 -7.84 6.77 -12.97
CA ASP A 139 -7.26 5.73 -12.12
C ASP A 139 -5.83 5.39 -12.59
N PRO A 140 -4.82 5.51 -11.71
CA PRO A 140 -3.42 5.24 -12.06
C PRO A 140 -3.17 3.85 -12.66
N SER A 141 -3.93 2.82 -12.28
CA SER A 141 -3.77 1.49 -12.91
C SER A 141 -4.19 1.48 -14.39
N GLY A 142 -5.10 2.40 -14.77
CA GLY A 142 -5.44 2.66 -16.16
C GLY A 142 -4.27 3.30 -16.92
N ASP A 143 -3.62 4.31 -16.33
CA ASP A 143 -2.44 4.92 -16.94
C ASP A 143 -1.34 3.89 -17.17
N TYR A 144 -1.10 2.99 -16.21
CA TYR A 144 -0.12 1.93 -16.32
C TYR A 144 -0.48 0.88 -17.38
N ALA A 145 -1.77 0.59 -17.58
CA ALA A 145 -2.19 -0.27 -18.68
C ALA A 145 -1.83 0.35 -20.04
N TRP A 146 -1.99 1.67 -20.20
CA TRP A 146 -1.57 2.39 -21.42
C TRP A 146 -0.04 2.42 -21.59
N GLU A 147 0.73 2.53 -20.51
CA GLU A 147 2.19 2.40 -20.58
C GLU A 147 2.60 0.98 -20.99
N LEU A 148 1.89 -0.05 -20.52
CA LEU A 148 2.10 -1.42 -20.98
C LEU A 148 1.81 -1.54 -22.50
N PHE A 149 0.76 -0.91 -23.01
CA PHE A 149 0.44 -0.89 -24.44
C PHE A 149 1.55 -0.22 -25.26
N LYS A 150 2.16 0.85 -24.75
CA LYS A 150 3.34 1.48 -25.38
C LYS A 150 4.56 0.57 -25.37
N LYS A 151 4.78 -0.21 -24.33
CA LYS A 151 5.83 -1.24 -24.32
C LYS A 151 5.54 -2.36 -25.30
N ALA A 152 4.29 -2.80 -25.40
CA ALA A 152 3.84 -3.80 -26.36
C ALA A 152 4.12 -3.36 -27.81
N GLU A 153 3.92 -2.07 -28.13
CA GLU A 153 4.27 -1.50 -29.45
C GLU A 153 5.72 -1.68 -29.82
N LYS A 154 6.64 -1.56 -28.83
CA LYS A 154 8.08 -1.77 -29.06
C LYS A 154 8.44 -3.24 -29.33
N ILE A 155 7.62 -4.18 -28.89
CA ILE A 155 7.79 -5.63 -29.12
C ILE A 155 7.16 -6.05 -30.43
N LYS A 156 5.97 -5.53 -30.72
CA LYS A 156 5.22 -5.85 -31.92
C LYS A 156 4.47 -4.60 -32.40
N GLU A 157 4.86 -4.12 -33.58
CA GLU A 157 4.25 -2.96 -34.25
C GLU A 157 2.75 -3.13 -34.39
N GLY A 158 1.99 -2.05 -34.18
CA GLY A 158 0.52 -2.02 -34.21
C GLY A 158 -0.15 -2.45 -32.91
N SER A 159 0.59 -2.96 -31.94
CA SER A 159 0.01 -3.43 -30.66
C SER A 159 -0.69 -2.32 -29.91
N PHE A 160 -0.12 -1.10 -29.85
CA PHE A 160 -0.73 0.02 -29.15
C PHE A 160 -2.11 0.38 -29.72
N ALA A 161 -2.21 0.47 -31.04
CA ALA A 161 -3.47 0.79 -31.71
C ALA A 161 -4.54 -0.27 -31.43
N ILE A 162 -4.17 -1.55 -31.54
CA ILE A 162 -5.08 -2.67 -31.27
C ILE A 162 -5.55 -2.67 -29.81
N LEU A 163 -4.61 -2.59 -28.86
CA LEU A 163 -4.91 -2.69 -27.43
C LEU A 163 -5.70 -1.48 -26.93
N SER A 164 -5.32 -0.26 -27.32
CA SER A 164 -6.03 0.95 -26.91
C SER A 164 -7.46 1.04 -27.48
N ALA A 165 -7.68 0.52 -28.71
CA ALA A 165 -9.00 0.51 -29.34
C ALA A 165 -9.95 -0.52 -28.70
N LYS A 166 -9.44 -1.68 -28.26
CA LYS A 166 -10.26 -2.77 -27.70
C LYS A 166 -10.41 -2.74 -26.18
N ALA A 167 -9.58 -1.96 -25.46
CA ALA A 167 -9.58 -1.91 -24.00
C ALA A 167 -10.92 -1.41 -23.44
N LEU A 168 -11.54 -2.21 -22.60
CA LEU A 168 -12.78 -1.90 -21.90
C LEU A 168 -12.44 -1.18 -20.58
N GLN A 169 -12.74 0.11 -20.48
CA GLN A 169 -12.49 0.94 -19.29
C GLN A 169 -13.59 0.71 -18.24
N LEU A 170 -13.49 -0.35 -17.45
CA LEU A 170 -14.57 -0.86 -16.62
C LEU A 170 -14.57 -0.33 -15.19
N THR A 171 -13.47 0.25 -14.71
CA THR A 171 -13.35 0.75 -13.33
C THR A 171 -12.65 2.11 -13.28
N GLY A 172 -12.80 2.82 -12.16
CA GLY A 172 -12.04 4.02 -11.84
C GLY A 172 -12.45 5.29 -12.57
N GLY A 173 -13.31 5.22 -13.58
CA GLY A 173 -13.80 6.39 -14.30
C GLY A 173 -15.10 6.98 -13.72
N PRO A 174 -15.44 8.22 -14.10
CA PRO A 174 -16.69 8.85 -13.67
C PRO A 174 -17.93 8.08 -14.15
N ASP A 175 -17.84 7.46 -15.33
CA ASP A 175 -18.91 6.69 -15.94
C ASP A 175 -18.78 5.19 -15.70
N SER A 176 -17.78 4.76 -14.93
CA SER A 176 -17.63 3.34 -14.58
C SER A 176 -18.77 2.90 -13.68
N GLU A 177 -19.32 1.73 -14.01
CA GLU A 177 -20.35 1.11 -13.19
C GLU A 177 -19.79 0.79 -11.79
N LYS A 178 -20.53 1.17 -10.75
CA LYS A 178 -20.09 0.98 -9.37
C LYS A 178 -20.39 -0.43 -8.90
N ALA A 179 -19.40 -1.08 -8.33
CA ALA A 179 -19.62 -2.34 -7.62
C ALA A 179 -20.63 -2.13 -6.46
N PRO A 180 -21.42 -3.15 -6.11
CA PRO A 180 -22.24 -3.12 -4.92
C PRO A 180 -21.42 -2.78 -3.67
N GLU A 181 -22.07 -2.18 -2.66
CA GLU A 181 -21.41 -1.83 -1.41
C GLU A 181 -20.70 -3.03 -0.76
N GLY A 182 -19.47 -2.82 -0.32
CA GLY A 182 -18.63 -3.86 0.30
C GLY A 182 -17.98 -4.84 -0.69
N LYS A 183 -18.22 -4.72 -1.99
CA LYS A 183 -17.57 -5.56 -3.01
C LYS A 183 -16.32 -4.90 -3.59
N ASN A 184 -15.31 -5.73 -3.87
CA ASN A 184 -14.15 -5.29 -4.62
C ASN A 184 -14.56 -5.02 -6.08
N PRO A 185 -14.30 -3.82 -6.64
CA PRO A 185 -14.76 -3.47 -8.00
C PRO A 185 -14.18 -4.37 -9.09
N TYR A 186 -12.93 -4.81 -8.96
CA TYR A 186 -12.30 -5.71 -9.93
C TYR A 186 -12.86 -7.12 -9.82
N GLY A 187 -13.03 -7.63 -8.60
CA GLY A 187 -13.68 -8.93 -8.34
C GLY A 187 -15.11 -8.96 -8.87
N TRP A 188 -15.86 -7.89 -8.66
CA TRP A 188 -17.23 -7.77 -9.16
C TRP A 188 -17.28 -7.75 -10.69
N VAL A 189 -16.49 -6.90 -11.35
CA VAL A 189 -16.42 -6.84 -12.83
C VAL A 189 -16.09 -8.20 -13.44
N MET A 190 -15.15 -8.93 -12.82
CA MET A 190 -14.76 -10.24 -13.29
C MET A 190 -15.82 -11.32 -12.99
N SER A 191 -16.51 -11.27 -11.85
CA SER A 191 -17.62 -12.19 -11.53
C SER A 191 -18.80 -12.02 -12.47
N GLU A 192 -19.08 -10.78 -12.92
CA GLU A 192 -20.08 -10.46 -13.93
C GLU A 192 -19.62 -10.79 -15.38
N LYS A 193 -18.44 -11.39 -15.54
CA LYS A 193 -17.84 -11.75 -16.83
C LYS A 193 -17.78 -10.60 -17.85
N LYS A 194 -17.57 -9.37 -17.37
CA LYS A 194 -17.45 -8.17 -18.24
C LYS A 194 -16.13 -8.14 -19.01
N ALA A 195 -15.11 -8.86 -18.54
CA ALA A 195 -13.83 -9.04 -19.23
C ALA A 195 -13.34 -10.49 -19.08
N ASP A 196 -12.54 -10.94 -20.02
CA ASP A 196 -11.87 -12.24 -20.00
C ASP A 196 -10.52 -12.14 -19.27
N VAL A 197 -9.82 -11.02 -19.46
CA VAL A 197 -8.63 -10.64 -18.73
C VAL A 197 -8.74 -9.17 -18.31
N PHE A 198 -8.17 -8.80 -17.17
CA PHE A 198 -8.18 -7.44 -16.64
C PHE A 198 -6.78 -7.01 -16.20
N LEU A 199 -6.29 -5.89 -16.74
CA LEU A 199 -5.01 -5.30 -16.35
C LEU A 199 -5.23 -4.37 -15.15
N THR A 200 -4.69 -4.72 -14.01
CA THR A 200 -4.77 -3.91 -12.78
C THR A 200 -3.53 -4.10 -11.91
N TYR A 201 -3.39 -3.32 -10.85
CA TYR A 201 -2.34 -3.57 -9.86
C TYR A 201 -2.42 -4.98 -9.27
N CYS A 202 -1.28 -5.62 -9.05
CA CYS A 202 -1.21 -6.92 -8.38
C CYS A 202 -1.92 -6.90 -7.03
N THR A 203 -1.85 -5.80 -6.29
CA THR A 203 -2.58 -5.60 -5.03
C THR A 203 -4.10 -5.68 -5.20
N ASN A 204 -4.64 -5.08 -6.26
CA ASN A 204 -6.06 -5.16 -6.59
C ASN A 204 -6.45 -6.58 -7.04
N ALA A 205 -5.59 -7.23 -7.84
CA ALA A 205 -5.80 -8.59 -8.31
C ALA A 205 -5.87 -9.58 -7.13
N VAL A 206 -4.99 -9.45 -6.14
CA VAL A 206 -5.00 -10.27 -4.91
C VAL A 206 -6.30 -10.07 -4.13
N LEU A 207 -6.75 -8.83 -3.94
CA LEU A 207 -8.01 -8.55 -3.25
C LEU A 207 -9.23 -9.08 -4.02
N ALA A 208 -9.23 -8.94 -5.34
CA ALA A 208 -10.28 -9.49 -6.20
C ALA A 208 -10.33 -11.03 -6.14
N GLN A 209 -9.16 -11.71 -6.17
CA GLN A 209 -9.09 -13.17 -6.07
C GLN A 209 -9.54 -13.68 -4.69
N LYS A 210 -9.34 -12.93 -3.59
CA LYS A 210 -9.89 -13.30 -2.28
C LYS A 210 -11.41 -13.35 -2.28
N GLU A 211 -12.09 -12.50 -3.05
CA GLU A 211 -13.56 -12.53 -3.20
C GLU A 211 -14.04 -13.52 -4.26
N VAL A 212 -13.25 -13.73 -5.31
CA VAL A 212 -13.56 -14.63 -6.44
C VAL A 212 -12.39 -15.61 -6.63
N PRO A 213 -12.28 -16.66 -5.82
CA PRO A 213 -11.10 -17.56 -5.79
C PRO A 213 -10.80 -18.29 -7.09
N ALA A 214 -11.75 -18.40 -7.99
CA ALA A 214 -11.58 -19.05 -9.30
C ALA A 214 -10.71 -18.21 -10.27
N LEU A 215 -10.57 -16.90 -10.05
CA LEU A 215 -9.76 -16.04 -10.91
C LEU A 215 -8.27 -16.39 -10.81
N LYS A 216 -7.56 -16.28 -11.93
CA LYS A 216 -6.12 -16.49 -12.02
C LYS A 216 -5.40 -15.14 -12.00
N ILE A 217 -4.28 -15.06 -11.26
CA ILE A 217 -3.39 -13.89 -11.27
C ILE A 217 -2.13 -14.28 -12.04
N ILE A 218 -1.85 -13.57 -13.12
CA ILE A 218 -0.68 -13.82 -13.99
C ILE A 218 0.27 -12.63 -13.85
N LYS A 219 1.52 -12.92 -13.54
CA LYS A 219 2.60 -11.92 -13.55
C LYS A 219 2.92 -11.51 -14.99
N ILE A 220 3.25 -10.26 -15.16
CA ILE A 220 3.62 -9.68 -16.46
C ILE A 220 5.14 -9.81 -16.62
N ASP A 221 5.57 -10.27 -17.78
CA ASP A 221 7.01 -10.34 -18.13
C ASP A 221 7.69 -8.97 -18.00
N GLU A 222 8.99 -8.97 -17.65
CA GLU A 222 9.77 -7.76 -17.40
C GLU A 222 9.74 -6.79 -18.59
N ALA A 223 9.74 -7.30 -19.83
CA ALA A 223 9.68 -6.47 -21.04
C ALA A 223 8.37 -5.64 -21.13
N LEU A 224 7.28 -6.14 -20.57
CA LEU A 224 5.98 -5.46 -20.53
C LEU A 224 5.64 -4.88 -19.14
N SER A 225 6.35 -5.29 -18.09
CA SER A 225 6.04 -4.91 -16.71
C SER A 225 6.12 -3.41 -16.49
N ILE A 226 5.09 -2.87 -15.86
CA ILE A 226 4.99 -1.49 -15.40
C ILE A 226 4.73 -1.51 -13.90
N GLY A 227 5.47 -0.71 -13.15
CA GLY A 227 5.29 -0.61 -11.71
C GLY A 227 5.83 0.69 -11.14
N ALA A 228 5.48 0.97 -9.89
CA ALA A 228 5.98 2.08 -9.10
C ALA A 228 6.77 1.56 -7.90
N ASP A 229 7.94 2.16 -7.67
CA ASP A 229 8.73 1.98 -6.46
C ASP A 229 8.14 2.85 -5.36
N TYR A 230 7.90 2.27 -4.20
CA TYR A 230 7.30 2.92 -3.05
C TYR A 230 8.39 3.34 -2.07
N GLY A 231 8.36 4.62 -1.69
CA GLY A 231 9.37 5.22 -0.82
C GLY A 231 8.90 5.41 0.61
N LEU A 232 9.80 5.17 1.55
CA LEU A 232 9.62 5.33 2.99
C LEU A 232 10.64 6.35 3.51
N ILE A 233 10.20 7.24 4.42
CA ILE A 233 11.06 8.19 5.12
C ILE A 233 10.59 8.36 6.55
N VAL A 234 11.55 8.47 7.49
CA VAL A 234 11.33 8.77 8.91
C VAL A 234 11.66 10.23 9.18
N ARG A 235 10.83 10.91 9.97
CA ARG A 235 11.02 12.30 10.35
C ARG A 235 12.31 12.46 11.18
N LYS A 236 13.06 13.51 10.89
CA LYS A 236 14.25 13.89 11.68
C LYS A 236 13.85 14.24 13.11
N GLY A 237 14.52 13.64 14.08
CA GLY A 237 14.20 13.81 15.50
C GLY A 237 12.90 13.14 15.95
N ALA A 238 12.32 12.22 15.14
CA ALA A 238 11.28 11.31 15.61
C ALA A 238 11.82 10.34 16.68
N SER A 239 10.93 9.69 17.41
CA SER A 239 11.31 8.74 18.45
C SER A 239 12.05 7.51 17.88
N LYS A 240 12.72 6.76 18.75
CA LYS A 240 13.38 5.49 18.36
C LYS A 240 12.36 4.48 17.81
N GLU A 241 11.16 4.49 18.34
CA GLU A 241 10.06 3.61 17.93
C GLU A 241 9.60 3.90 16.49
N ALA A 242 9.72 5.15 16.02
CA ALA A 242 9.43 5.50 14.62
C ALA A 242 10.43 4.85 13.66
N SER A 243 11.72 4.89 13.99
CA SER A 243 12.75 4.19 13.22
C SER A 243 12.56 2.67 13.29
N GLN A 244 12.19 2.14 14.46
CA GLN A 244 11.89 0.72 14.63
C GLN A 244 10.67 0.27 13.82
N LEU A 245 9.63 1.12 13.67
CA LEU A 245 8.51 0.83 12.79
C LEU A 245 8.96 0.77 11.31
N ALA A 246 9.82 1.71 10.88
CA ALA A 246 10.38 1.69 9.54
C ALA A 246 11.21 0.41 9.29
N ASP A 247 12.06 0.03 10.23
CA ASP A 247 12.86 -1.20 10.17
C ASP A 247 11.97 -2.45 10.16
N TYR A 248 10.85 -2.44 10.91
CA TYR A 248 9.88 -3.53 10.89
C TYR A 248 9.18 -3.67 9.53
N ILE A 249 8.79 -2.57 8.90
CA ILE A 249 8.24 -2.57 7.53
C ILE A 249 9.24 -3.21 6.55
N LEU A 250 10.54 -2.95 6.72
CA LEU A 250 11.63 -3.49 5.90
C LEU A 250 12.03 -4.92 6.27
N SER A 251 11.62 -5.42 7.43
CA SER A 251 11.99 -6.75 7.92
C SER A 251 11.37 -7.88 7.08
N PRO A 252 11.92 -9.11 7.15
CA PRO A 252 11.31 -10.27 6.48
C PRO A 252 9.84 -10.46 6.83
N GLU A 253 9.44 -10.20 8.07
CA GLU A 253 8.07 -10.31 8.56
C GLU A 253 7.17 -9.23 7.92
N GLY A 254 7.59 -7.98 7.92
CA GLY A 254 6.89 -6.87 7.27
C GLY A 254 6.75 -7.09 5.76
N GLN A 255 7.84 -7.50 5.11
CA GLN A 255 7.86 -7.81 3.68
C GLN A 255 6.97 -9.01 3.32
N LYS A 256 6.89 -10.02 4.19
CA LYS A 256 5.97 -11.15 4.02
C LYS A 256 4.50 -10.70 4.06
N ILE A 257 4.15 -9.79 4.97
CA ILE A 257 2.79 -9.21 5.03
C ILE A 257 2.51 -8.44 3.74
N LEU A 258 3.40 -7.53 3.34
CA LEU A 258 3.26 -6.76 2.09
C LEU A 258 3.07 -7.66 0.87
N SER A 259 3.88 -8.73 0.75
CA SER A 259 3.77 -9.71 -0.35
C SER A 259 2.43 -10.45 -0.35
N GLY A 260 1.85 -10.73 0.82
CA GLY A 260 0.51 -11.32 0.96
C GLY A 260 -0.62 -10.44 0.41
N TYR A 261 -0.33 -9.16 0.18
CA TYR A 261 -1.22 -8.19 -0.49
C TYR A 261 -0.85 -7.91 -1.95
N GLY A 262 0.13 -8.63 -2.50
CA GLY A 262 0.53 -8.51 -3.91
C GLY A 262 1.59 -7.44 -4.18
N PHE A 263 2.16 -6.83 -3.14
CA PHE A 263 3.36 -6.00 -3.28
C PHE A 263 4.59 -6.86 -3.54
N GLU A 264 5.50 -6.34 -4.35
CA GLU A 264 6.78 -6.99 -4.62
C GLU A 264 7.77 -6.64 -3.50
N PRO A 265 8.34 -7.63 -2.79
CA PRO A 265 9.30 -7.37 -1.75
C PRO A 265 10.60 -6.81 -2.35
N ILE A 266 11.24 -5.91 -1.61
CA ILE A 266 12.60 -5.52 -1.94
C ILE A 266 13.56 -6.66 -1.56
N ALA A 267 14.60 -6.88 -2.38
CA ALA A 267 15.69 -7.74 -2.00
C ALA A 267 16.40 -7.11 -0.79
N VAL A 268 16.31 -7.74 0.37
CA VAL A 268 17.09 -7.33 1.55
C VAL A 268 18.56 -7.47 1.16
N GLN A 269 19.24 -6.36 0.89
CA GLN A 269 20.70 -6.38 0.76
C GLN A 269 21.26 -6.80 2.13
N LYS A 270 21.86 -8.00 2.16
CA LYS A 270 22.56 -8.54 3.34
C LYS A 270 23.83 -7.75 3.63
#